data_35dfa70e92c7d22e784f27060225debb
#
_entry.id   35dfa70e92c7d22e784f27060225debb
#
_cell.length_a   1.000
_cell.length_b   1.000
_cell.length_c   1.000
_cell.angle_alpha   90.00
_cell.angle_beta   90.00
_cell.angle_gamma   90.00
#
_symmetry.space_group_name_H-M   'P 1'
#
loop_
_entity.id
_entity.type
_entity.pdbx_description
1 polymer ?
#
loop_
_entity_poly.entity_id
_entity_poly.type
_entity_poly.pdbx_seq_one_letter_code
_entity_poly.pdbx_strand_id
1 'polypeptide(L)' 'MKVWAYVFITTRRPRKAVQAIRHITGVIKADALFGTPDAIAIVEGDDIASMDAVIDKIVEVPEVAGTDSKVARWIQ' A
#
# COMPACT_ATOMS: atom_id res chain seq x y z
N MET A 1 14.91 -0.12 13.10
CA MET A 1 13.57 -0.47 13.61
C MET A 1 12.59 -0.43 12.45
N LYS A 2 11.80 -1.49 12.29
CA LYS A 2 10.85 -1.53 11.20
C LYS A 2 9.67 -0.59 11.43
N VAL A 3 9.18 -0.04 10.33
CA VAL A 3 7.99 0.80 10.32
C VAL A 3 7.00 0.23 9.30
N TRP A 4 5.72 0.48 9.52
CA TRP A 4 4.65 -0.03 8.69
C TRP A 4 3.68 1.08 8.33
N ALA A 5 3.05 0.93 7.18
CA ALA A 5 1.97 1.83 6.79
C ALA A 5 0.82 1.02 6.19
N TYR A 6 -0.38 1.54 6.37
CA TYR A 6 -1.59 1.06 5.73
C TYR A 6 -1.88 2.00 4.58
N VAL A 7 -1.91 1.47 3.38
CA VAL A 7 -2.16 2.27 2.17
C VAL A 7 -3.55 1.93 1.66
N PHE A 8 -4.45 2.90 1.73
CA PHE A 8 -5.82 2.78 1.24
C PHE A 8 -5.84 3.24 -0.21
N ILE A 9 -6.39 2.44 -1.09
CA ILE A 9 -6.22 2.58 -2.52
C ILE A 9 -7.56 2.75 -3.20
N THR A 10 -7.64 3.76 -4.06
CA THR A 10 -8.76 3.98 -4.98
C THR A 10 -8.35 3.47 -6.35
N THR A 11 -9.15 2.59 -6.92
CA THR A 11 -8.89 2.02 -8.24
C THR A 11 -10.20 1.56 -8.87
N ARG A 12 -10.28 1.66 -10.20
CA ARG A 12 -11.39 1.10 -10.96
C ARG A 12 -11.15 -0.35 -11.34
N ARG A 13 -9.93 -0.85 -11.12
CA ARG A 13 -9.53 -2.21 -11.47
C ARG A 13 -8.83 -2.86 -10.28
N PRO A 14 -9.59 -3.16 -9.22
CA PRO A 14 -8.98 -3.65 -7.97
C PRO A 14 -8.20 -4.93 -8.16
N ARG A 15 -8.67 -5.88 -8.99
CA ARG A 15 -7.95 -7.12 -9.24
C ARG A 15 -6.57 -6.86 -9.83
N LYS A 16 -6.51 -6.05 -10.89
CA LYS A 16 -5.23 -5.73 -11.55
C LYS A 16 -4.31 -4.93 -10.64
N ALA A 17 -4.86 -3.96 -9.94
CA ALA A 17 -4.09 -3.14 -9.01
C ALA A 17 -3.46 -4.00 -7.92
N VAL A 18 -4.23 -4.85 -7.27
CA VAL A 18 -3.75 -5.71 -6.19
C VAL A 18 -2.71 -6.70 -6.69
N GLN A 19 -2.93 -7.30 -7.87
CA GLN A 19 -1.96 -8.23 -8.44
C GLN A 19 -0.61 -7.55 -8.68
N ALA A 20 -0.63 -6.33 -9.23
CA ALA A 20 0.60 -5.57 -9.47
C ALA A 20 1.28 -5.16 -8.16
N ILE A 21 0.50 -4.69 -7.19
CA ILE A 21 1.02 -4.23 -5.90
C ILE A 21 1.70 -5.37 -5.14
N ARG A 22 1.15 -6.58 -5.21
CA ARG A 22 1.72 -7.76 -4.54
C ARG A 22 3.13 -8.10 -5.00
N HIS A 23 3.56 -7.65 -6.18
CA HIS A 23 4.90 -7.89 -6.69
C HIS A 23 5.91 -6.84 -6.23
N ILE A 24 5.49 -5.81 -5.54
CA ILE A 24 6.39 -4.75 -5.07
C ILE A 24 7.09 -5.22 -3.80
N THR A 25 8.42 -5.20 -3.80
CA THR A 25 9.21 -5.51 -2.60
C THR A 25 8.88 -4.49 -1.51
N GLY A 26 8.59 -4.98 -0.31
CA GLY A 26 8.18 -4.14 0.82
C GLY A 26 6.68 -4.15 1.07
N VAL A 27 5.89 -4.66 0.11
CA VAL A 27 4.46 -4.91 0.35
C VAL A 27 4.33 -6.26 1.04
N ILE A 28 3.79 -6.24 2.25
CA ILE A 28 3.57 -7.44 3.05
C ILE A 28 2.29 -8.13 2.62
N LYS A 29 1.25 -7.34 2.38
CA LYS A 29 -0.07 -7.85 2.06
C LYS A 29 -0.81 -6.81 1.24
N ALA A 30 -1.60 -7.26 0.27
CA ALA A 30 -2.49 -6.39 -0.49
C ALA A 30 -3.75 -7.17 -0.83
N ASP A 31 -4.90 -6.56 -0.59
CA ASP A 31 -6.20 -7.17 -0.82
C ASP A 31 -7.16 -6.16 -1.45
N ALA A 32 -8.02 -6.66 -2.32
CA ALA A 32 -9.17 -5.91 -2.77
C ALA A 32 -10.24 -5.96 -1.68
N LEU A 33 -11.01 -4.88 -1.55
CA LEU A 33 -12.03 -4.75 -0.52
C LEU A 33 -13.41 -4.60 -1.14
N PHE A 34 -14.42 -5.01 -0.39
CA PHE A 34 -15.80 -4.63 -0.70
C PHE A 34 -16.06 -3.28 -0.02
N GLY A 35 -16.47 -2.29 -0.81
CA GLY A 35 -16.78 -0.96 -0.29
C GLY A 35 -15.68 0.05 -0.58
N THR A 36 -15.53 1.02 0.30
CA THR A 36 -14.58 2.13 0.16
C THR A 36 -13.58 2.10 1.31
N PRO A 37 -12.26 2.14 1.06
CA PRO A 37 -11.60 2.19 -0.25
C PRO A 37 -11.72 0.88 -1.04
N ASP A 38 -11.23 0.90 -2.27
CA ASP A 38 -11.35 -0.25 -3.17
C ASP A 38 -10.36 -1.36 -2.83
N ALA A 39 -9.22 -1.01 -2.27
CA ALA A 39 -8.16 -1.96 -1.91
C ALA A 39 -7.32 -1.40 -0.78
N ILE A 40 -6.56 -2.29 -0.15
CA ILE A 40 -5.63 -1.94 0.92
C ILE A 40 -4.31 -2.67 0.71
N ALA A 41 -3.21 -2.01 1.04
CA ALA A 41 -1.89 -2.63 1.10
C ALA A 41 -1.25 -2.32 2.45
N ILE A 42 -0.51 -3.29 2.97
CA ILE A 42 0.33 -3.10 4.16
C ILE A 42 1.76 -3.11 3.67
N VAL A 43 2.49 -2.06 3.96
CA VAL A 43 3.88 -1.91 3.55
C VAL A 43 4.80 -1.83 4.75
N GLU A 44 6.05 -2.23 4.54
CA GLU A 44 7.06 -2.27 5.58
C GLU A 44 8.35 -1.65 5.06
N GLY A 45 9.07 -0.97 5.94
CA GLY A 45 10.41 -0.48 5.64
C GLY A 45 11.28 -0.53 6.87
N ASP A 46 12.59 -0.47 6.68
CA ASP A 46 13.54 -0.42 7.81
C ASP A 46 13.51 0.95 8.49
N ASP A 47 13.08 1.96 7.77
CA ASP A 47 12.89 3.33 8.27
C ASP A 47 11.78 4.00 7.44
N ILE A 48 11.46 5.24 7.80
CA ILE A 48 10.41 6.00 7.11
C ILE A 48 10.75 6.18 5.62
N ALA A 49 12.00 6.47 5.31
CA ALA A 49 12.40 6.72 3.92
C ALA A 49 12.22 5.48 3.03
N SER A 50 12.63 4.31 3.52
CA SER A 50 12.48 3.07 2.76
C SER A 50 11.01 2.66 2.64
N MET A 51 10.22 2.87 3.69
CA MET A 51 8.78 2.64 3.64
C MET A 51 8.11 3.56 2.62
N ASP A 52 8.46 4.83 2.61
CA ASP A 52 7.92 5.82 1.67
C ASP A 52 8.26 5.46 0.22
N ALA A 53 9.46 4.93 -0.01
CA ALA A 53 9.85 4.47 -1.35
C ALA A 53 8.96 3.35 -1.86
N VAL A 54 8.49 2.47 -0.97
CA VAL A 54 7.53 1.41 -1.34
C VAL A 54 6.18 2.03 -1.71
N ILE A 55 5.73 3.01 -0.93
CA ILE A 55 4.47 3.71 -1.22
C ILE A 55 4.54 4.40 -2.58
N ASP A 56 5.68 5.03 -2.91
CA ASP A 56 5.87 5.66 -4.22
C ASP A 56 5.69 4.66 -5.36
N LYS A 57 6.16 3.43 -5.20
CA LYS A 57 5.98 2.39 -6.20
C LYS A 57 4.52 1.99 -6.36
N ILE A 58 3.76 1.99 -5.28
CA ILE A 58 2.31 1.74 -5.35
C ILE A 58 1.62 2.86 -6.13
N VAL A 59 1.98 4.10 -5.86
CA VAL A 59 1.41 5.27 -6.55
C VAL A 59 1.68 5.21 -8.05
N GLU A 60 2.81 4.62 -8.46
CA GLU A 60 3.20 4.49 -9.86
C GLU A 60 2.46 3.38 -10.61
N VAL A 61 1.75 2.50 -9.93
CA VAL A 61 0.99 1.44 -10.59
C VAL A 61 -0.12 2.08 -11.43
N PRO A 62 -0.19 1.78 -12.74
CA PRO A 62 -1.14 2.47 -13.63
C PRO A 62 -2.60 2.38 -13.21
N GLU A 63 -3.00 1.27 -12.59
CA GLU A 63 -4.38 1.04 -12.16
C GLU A 63 -4.74 1.79 -10.88
N VAL A 64 -3.77 2.36 -10.19
CA VAL A 64 -4.01 3.10 -8.94
C VAL A 64 -4.41 4.53 -9.27
N ALA A 65 -5.64 4.91 -8.91
CA ALA A 65 -6.15 6.26 -9.14
C ALA A 65 -5.78 7.22 -8.01
N GLY A 66 -5.69 6.70 -6.79
CA GLY A 66 -5.32 7.50 -5.62
C GLY A 66 -4.95 6.64 -4.44
N THR A 67 -4.21 7.22 -3.52
CA THR A 67 -3.80 6.55 -2.28
C THR A 67 -3.96 7.47 -1.09
N ASP A 68 -4.24 6.87 0.06
CA ASP A 68 -4.22 7.53 1.36
C ASP A 68 -3.42 6.64 2.29
N SER A 69 -2.25 7.09 2.70
CA SER A 69 -1.33 6.29 3.49
C SER A 69 -1.34 6.74 4.95
N LYS A 70 -1.46 5.77 5.85
CA LYS A 70 -1.42 6.00 7.29
C LYS A 70 -0.27 5.21 7.88
N VAL A 71 0.67 5.91 8.50
CA VAL A 71 1.80 5.27 9.17
C VAL A 71 1.33 4.70 10.50
N ALA A 72 1.65 3.43 10.75
CA ALA A 72 1.27 2.79 11.99
C ALA A 72 2.04 3.41 13.17
N ARG A 73 1.32 3.72 14.24
CA ARG A 73 1.93 4.14 15.51
C ARG A 73 2.14 2.92 16.37
N TRP A 74 3.34 2.81 16.92
CA TRP A 74 3.61 1.74 17.86
C TRP A 74 3.16 2.16 19.25
N ILE A 75 2.24 1.39 19.82
CA ILE A 75 1.70 1.66 21.16
C ILE A 75 1.87 0.40 21.98
N GLN A 76 2.53 0.54 23.11
CA GLN A 76 2.72 -0.55 24.08
C GLN A 76 1.45 -0.84 24.84
#